data_c7a833df0fa6f34ed9a9294800978f27
#
_entry.id   c7a833df0fa6f34ed9a9294800978f27
#
_cell.length_a   1.000
_cell.length_b   1.000
_cell.length_c   1.000
_cell.angle_alpha   90.00
_cell.angle_beta   90.00
_cell.angle_gamma   90.00
#
_symmetry.space_group_name_H-M   'P 1'
#
loop_
_entity.id
_entity.type
_entity.pdbx_description
1 polymer ?
#
loop_
_entity_poly.entity_id
_entity_poly.type
_entity_poly.pdbx_seq_one_letter_code
_entity_poly.pdbx_strand_id
1 'polypeptide(L)'
;MNYATIKKTDVANGPGVRVSLFVSGCTHHCKGCFNSVAWDFQYGQAYTLETEQEILQALAPDYIRGLSLLGGEPMEPQNRATVLSLVKKVREIYPRKTIWCYTGYDFDKDLLAWMEAGDPVITKPLPLLDVIVDGEYKEECRNLRLPFRGSENQRILDVPLSLKEKCGIILHA
;
A
#
# COMPACT_ATOMS: atom_id res chain seq x y z
N MET A 1 -12.20 7.47 -6.16
CA MET A 1 -11.70 6.12 -5.82
C MET A 1 -12.78 5.34 -5.07
N ASN A 2 -12.92 4.06 -5.35
CA ASN A 2 -13.71 3.14 -4.52
C ASN A 2 -12.79 2.26 -3.67
N TYR A 3 -13.35 1.65 -2.64
CA TYR A 3 -12.65 0.69 -1.80
C TYR A 3 -13.53 -0.52 -1.50
N ALA A 4 -12.90 -1.68 -1.38
CA ALA A 4 -13.58 -2.95 -1.14
C ALA A 4 -13.96 -3.09 0.35
N THR A 5 -13.01 -2.82 1.25
CA THR A 5 -13.22 -2.95 2.70
C THR A 5 -12.15 -2.21 3.50
N ILE A 6 -12.46 -1.94 4.76
CA ILE A 6 -11.53 -1.48 5.79
C ILE A 6 -11.51 -2.51 6.90
N LYS A 7 -10.32 -3.06 7.22
CA LYS A 7 -10.12 -3.90 8.40
C LYS A 7 -9.47 -3.07 9.49
N LYS A 8 -10.17 -2.88 10.60
CA LYS A 8 -9.71 -2.02 11.71
C LYS A 8 -8.69 -2.72 12.64
N THR A 9 -8.64 -4.06 12.59
CA THR A 9 -7.74 -4.89 13.41
C THR A 9 -7.20 -6.04 12.56
N ASP A 10 -6.30 -5.71 11.64
CA ASP A 10 -5.67 -6.67 10.73
C ASP A 10 -4.28 -7.06 11.22
N VAL A 11 -3.94 -8.33 11.15
CA VAL A 11 -2.62 -8.89 11.53
C VAL A 11 -1.90 -9.57 10.37
N ALA A 12 -2.53 -9.62 9.19
CA ALA A 12 -2.02 -10.35 8.03
C ALA A 12 -1.14 -9.48 7.11
N ASN A 13 -1.30 -8.17 7.14
CA ASN A 13 -0.72 -7.26 6.14
C ASN A 13 0.31 -6.30 6.75
N GLY A 14 1.28 -6.84 7.44
CA GLY A 14 2.36 -6.14 8.13
C GLY A 14 2.43 -6.49 9.62
N PRO A 15 3.52 -6.12 10.30
CA PRO A 15 3.74 -6.48 11.70
C PRO A 15 2.78 -5.75 12.66
N GLY A 16 2.34 -6.46 13.70
CA GLY A 16 1.43 -5.94 14.72
C GLY A 16 -0.01 -5.85 14.26
N VAL A 17 -0.86 -5.19 15.06
CA VAL A 17 -2.25 -4.94 14.70
C VAL A 17 -2.32 -3.65 13.88
N ARG A 18 -2.99 -3.69 12.73
CA ARG A 18 -3.00 -2.59 11.77
C ARG A 18 -4.41 -2.26 11.30
N VAL A 19 -4.60 -1.04 10.83
CA VAL A 19 -5.75 -0.70 9.99
C VAL A 19 -5.35 -0.96 8.54
N SER A 20 -6.17 -1.72 7.81
CA SER A 20 -5.90 -2.05 6.41
C SER A 20 -7.01 -1.51 5.51
N LEU A 21 -6.65 -0.68 4.54
CA LEU A 21 -7.54 -0.18 3.49
C LEU A 21 -7.32 -1.00 2.22
N PHE A 22 -8.37 -1.70 1.79
CA PHE A 22 -8.40 -2.45 0.55
C PHE A 22 -9.09 -1.61 -0.53
N VAL A 23 -8.29 -0.97 -1.40
CA VAL A 23 -8.82 -0.17 -2.51
C VAL A 23 -9.38 -1.05 -3.63
N SER A 24 -10.21 -0.46 -4.49
CA SER A 24 -10.75 -1.09 -5.70
C SER A 24 -10.11 -0.51 -6.95
N GLY A 25 -9.98 -1.34 -7.97
CA GLY A 25 -9.33 -1.01 -9.24
C GLY A 25 -7.89 -1.53 -9.31
N CYS A 26 -7.63 -2.37 -10.31
CA CYS A 26 -6.30 -2.90 -10.59
C CYS A 26 -6.22 -3.36 -12.05
N THR A 27 -5.24 -2.86 -12.79
CA THR A 27 -5.02 -3.23 -14.19
C THR A 27 -3.99 -4.34 -14.38
N HIS A 28 -3.33 -4.79 -13.31
CA HIS A 28 -2.35 -5.89 -13.38
C HIS A 28 -2.98 -7.23 -13.73
N HIS A 29 -4.17 -7.53 -13.21
CA HIS A 29 -4.92 -8.76 -13.45
C HIS A 29 -4.07 -10.03 -13.25
N CYS A 30 -3.29 -10.08 -12.18
CA CYS A 30 -2.39 -11.20 -11.89
C CYS A 30 -3.13 -12.52 -11.85
N LYS A 31 -2.61 -13.53 -12.56
CA LYS A 31 -3.16 -14.89 -12.52
C LYS A 31 -3.12 -15.43 -11.09
N GLY A 32 -4.26 -15.96 -10.62
CA GLY A 32 -4.38 -16.50 -9.25
C GLY A 32 -4.49 -15.43 -8.16
N CYS A 33 -4.75 -14.17 -8.53
CA CYS A 33 -4.98 -13.10 -7.55
C CYS A 33 -6.10 -13.48 -6.58
N PHE A 34 -5.81 -13.41 -5.28
CA PHE A 34 -6.78 -13.77 -4.22
C PHE A 34 -7.94 -12.76 -4.10
N ASN A 35 -7.79 -11.56 -4.68
CA ASN A 35 -8.74 -10.46 -4.58
C ASN A 35 -9.18 -9.96 -5.97
N SER A 36 -9.45 -10.87 -6.90
CA SER A 36 -9.82 -10.53 -8.29
C SER A 36 -11.09 -9.69 -8.41
N VAL A 37 -12.00 -9.75 -7.44
CA VAL A 37 -13.19 -8.88 -7.40
C VAL A 37 -12.81 -7.39 -7.30
N ALA A 38 -11.69 -7.07 -6.70
CA ALA A 38 -11.19 -5.71 -6.58
C ALA A 38 -10.46 -5.19 -7.83
N TRP A 39 -10.42 -5.93 -8.93
CA TRP A 39 -9.93 -5.40 -10.21
C TRP A 39 -10.87 -4.32 -10.77
N ASP A 40 -12.18 -4.48 -10.52
CA ASP A 40 -13.18 -3.49 -10.92
C ASP A 40 -13.05 -2.21 -10.10
N PHE A 41 -12.83 -1.09 -10.77
CA PHE A 41 -12.73 0.24 -10.14
C PHE A 41 -14.03 0.70 -9.49
N GLN A 42 -15.17 0.13 -9.85
CA GLN A 42 -16.48 0.44 -9.27
C GLN A 42 -16.84 -0.48 -8.10
N TYR A 43 -16.03 -1.50 -7.82
CA TYR A 43 -16.33 -2.44 -6.75
C TYR A 43 -16.32 -1.78 -5.38
N GLY A 44 -17.22 -2.21 -4.50
CA GLY A 44 -17.30 -1.75 -3.12
C GLY A 44 -18.00 -0.40 -2.96
N GLN A 45 -17.41 0.48 -2.18
CA GLN A 45 -18.00 1.75 -1.79
C GLN A 45 -17.13 2.93 -2.22
N ALA A 46 -17.76 4.09 -2.43
CA ALA A 46 -17.02 5.32 -2.70
C ALA A 46 -16.22 5.77 -1.47
N TYR A 47 -14.96 6.11 -1.68
CA TYR A 47 -14.13 6.73 -0.65
C TYR A 47 -14.54 8.19 -0.46
N THR A 48 -14.99 8.52 0.74
CA THR A 48 -15.47 9.86 1.11
C THR A 48 -14.66 10.45 2.26
N LEU A 49 -14.96 11.68 2.65
CA LEU A 49 -14.38 12.30 3.85
C LEU A 49 -14.74 11.53 5.13
N GLU A 50 -15.95 10.98 5.19
CA GLU A 50 -16.38 10.14 6.31
C GLU A 50 -15.57 8.84 6.38
N THR A 51 -15.29 8.22 5.24
CA THR A 51 -14.39 7.04 5.13
C THR A 51 -12.99 7.37 5.64
N GLU A 52 -12.45 8.52 5.25
CA GLU A 52 -11.14 8.98 5.70
C GLU A 52 -11.12 9.19 7.23
N GLN A 53 -12.15 9.85 7.78
CA GLN A 53 -12.29 10.04 9.21
C GLN A 53 -12.40 8.71 9.98
N GLU A 54 -13.14 7.75 9.43
CA GLU A 54 -13.24 6.40 9.99
C GLU A 54 -11.86 5.72 10.10
N ILE A 55 -11.02 5.81 9.06
CA ILE A 55 -9.66 5.27 9.05
C ILE A 55 -8.80 5.99 10.10
N LEU A 56 -8.84 7.32 10.13
CA LEU A 56 -8.06 8.10 11.09
C LEU A 56 -8.44 7.80 12.54
N GLN A 57 -9.74 7.64 12.83
CA GLN A 57 -10.22 7.25 14.15
C GLN A 57 -9.78 5.82 14.52
N ALA A 58 -9.85 4.89 13.57
CA ALA A 58 -9.40 3.52 13.79
C ALA A 58 -7.89 3.42 14.07
N LEU A 59 -7.09 4.35 13.58
CA LEU A 59 -5.66 4.43 13.83
C LEU A 59 -5.30 4.99 15.22
N ALA A 60 -6.23 5.66 15.91
CA ALA A 60 -5.94 6.37 17.17
C ALA A 60 -5.44 5.47 18.31
N PRO A 61 -5.97 4.26 18.56
CA PRO A 61 -5.55 3.44 19.70
C PRO A 61 -4.06 3.11 19.67
N ASP A 62 -3.40 3.11 20.82
CA ASP A 62 -1.96 2.88 20.95
C ASP A 62 -1.52 1.49 20.47
N TYR A 63 -2.39 0.47 20.62
CA TYR A 63 -2.10 -0.89 20.17
C TYR A 63 -2.10 -1.03 18.64
N ILE A 64 -2.70 -0.08 17.90
CA ILE A 64 -2.64 -0.07 16.44
C ILE A 64 -1.26 0.38 15.97
N ARG A 65 -0.55 -0.51 15.29
CA ARG A 65 0.82 -0.29 14.84
C ARG A 65 0.93 0.68 13.67
N GLY A 66 -0.08 0.72 12.80
CA GLY A 66 -0.09 1.59 11.63
C GLY A 66 -1.14 1.27 10.60
N LEU A 67 -0.95 1.83 9.41
CA LEU A 67 -1.82 1.69 8.24
C LEU A 67 -1.18 0.76 7.21
N SER A 68 -1.98 -0.11 6.61
CA SER A 68 -1.63 -0.90 5.42
C SER A 68 -2.57 -0.56 4.27
N LEU A 69 -1.99 -0.28 3.12
CA LEU A 69 -2.67 0.10 1.88
C LEU A 69 -2.49 -1.02 0.87
N LEU A 70 -3.58 -1.62 0.44
CA LEU A 70 -3.58 -2.76 -0.47
C LEU A 70 -4.96 -2.92 -1.13
N GLY A 71 -5.28 -4.12 -1.62
CA GLY A 71 -6.58 -4.46 -2.17
C GLY A 71 -6.51 -4.73 -3.65
N GLY A 72 -7.03 -3.85 -4.51
CA GLY A 72 -6.70 -3.72 -5.91
C GLY A 72 -5.28 -3.20 -6.06
N GLU A 73 -5.10 -2.04 -6.66
CA GLU A 73 -3.78 -1.41 -6.79
C GLU A 73 -3.81 0.03 -6.23
N PRO A 74 -3.17 0.28 -5.07
CA PRO A 74 -3.12 1.64 -4.50
C PRO A 74 -2.46 2.68 -5.40
N MET A 75 -1.50 2.25 -6.23
CA MET A 75 -0.72 3.14 -7.10
C MET A 75 -1.32 3.31 -8.52
N GLU A 76 -2.50 2.74 -8.79
CA GLU A 76 -3.22 3.06 -10.03
C GLU A 76 -3.38 4.58 -10.18
N PRO A 77 -3.27 5.13 -11.40
CA PRO A 77 -3.47 6.56 -11.64
C PRO A 77 -4.77 7.12 -11.05
N GLN A 78 -5.85 6.32 -11.06
CA GLN A 78 -7.16 6.71 -10.51
C GLN A 78 -7.21 6.66 -8.97
N ASN A 79 -6.33 5.91 -8.32
CA ASN A 79 -6.33 5.67 -6.87
C ASN A 79 -5.25 6.49 -6.14
N ARG A 80 -4.08 6.62 -6.72
CA ARG A 80 -2.88 7.10 -6.02
C ARG A 80 -3.01 8.50 -5.43
N ALA A 81 -3.74 9.41 -6.07
CA ALA A 81 -3.93 10.75 -5.52
C ALA A 81 -4.67 10.71 -4.17
N THR A 82 -5.75 9.92 -4.07
CA THR A 82 -6.52 9.74 -2.84
C THR A 82 -5.71 8.99 -1.78
N VAL A 83 -5.08 7.89 -2.17
CA VAL A 83 -4.26 7.04 -1.29
C VAL A 83 -3.12 7.85 -0.68
N LEU A 84 -2.38 8.58 -1.49
CA LEU A 84 -1.23 9.36 -1.04
C LEU A 84 -1.63 10.62 -0.26
N SER A 85 -2.84 11.17 -0.51
CA SER A 85 -3.41 12.21 0.36
C SER A 85 -3.70 11.68 1.77
N LEU A 86 -4.24 10.47 1.89
CA LEU A 86 -4.43 9.80 3.18
C LEU A 86 -3.08 9.57 3.90
N VAL A 87 -2.06 9.12 3.18
CA VAL A 87 -0.69 8.92 3.73
C VAL A 87 -0.19 10.21 4.38
N LYS A 88 -0.34 11.35 3.72
CA LYS A 88 0.06 12.66 4.28
C LYS A 88 -0.65 12.96 5.59
N LYS A 89 -1.98 12.81 5.62
CA LYS A 89 -2.79 13.06 6.83
C LYS A 89 -2.41 12.12 7.98
N VAL A 90 -2.21 10.84 7.68
CA VAL A 90 -1.78 9.86 8.70
C VAL A 90 -0.42 10.24 9.27
N ARG A 91 0.52 10.66 8.42
CA ARG A 91 1.85 11.08 8.89
C ARG A 91 1.80 12.35 9.76
N GLU A 92 0.93 13.31 9.40
CA GLU A 92 0.72 14.53 10.19
C GLU A 92 0.12 14.26 11.57
N ILE A 93 -0.90 13.40 11.65
CA ILE A 93 -1.63 13.12 12.90
C ILE A 93 -0.91 12.07 13.74
N TYR A 94 -0.33 11.05 13.10
CA TYR A 94 0.28 9.89 13.74
C TYR A 94 1.72 9.67 13.28
N PRO A 95 2.66 10.55 13.57
CA PRO A 95 4.03 10.51 13.02
C PRO A 95 4.81 9.23 13.37
N ARG A 96 4.43 8.53 14.44
CA ARG A 96 5.10 7.29 14.90
C ARG A 96 4.48 6.00 14.38
N LYS A 97 3.30 6.07 13.74
CA LYS A 97 2.65 4.87 13.18
C LYS A 97 3.25 4.54 11.82
N THR A 98 3.53 3.27 11.59
CA THR A 98 4.14 2.83 10.33
C THR A 98 3.10 2.74 9.21
N ILE A 99 3.49 3.10 8.00
CA ILE A 99 2.64 3.06 6.82
C ILE A 99 3.26 2.09 5.81
N TRP A 100 2.51 1.04 5.48
CA TRP A 100 2.85 0.01 4.51
C TRP A 100 1.99 0.18 3.26
N CYS A 101 2.57 0.01 2.07
CA CYS A 101 1.85 0.02 0.82
C CYS A 101 2.24 -1.19 -0.04
N TYR A 102 1.23 -1.91 -0.51
CA TYR A 102 1.39 -3.02 -1.44
C TYR A 102 1.11 -2.52 -2.85
N THR A 103 1.96 -2.85 -3.79
CA THR A 103 1.81 -2.48 -5.19
C THR A 103 2.32 -3.57 -6.12
N GLY A 104 1.64 -3.78 -7.23
CA GLY A 104 2.13 -4.63 -8.32
C GLY A 104 3.21 -3.95 -9.15
N TYR A 105 3.35 -2.63 -9.06
CA TYR A 105 4.42 -1.90 -9.73
C TYR A 105 5.78 -2.20 -9.10
N ASP A 106 6.84 -2.07 -9.90
CA ASP A 106 8.22 -2.25 -9.48
C ASP A 106 8.77 -0.92 -8.94
N PHE A 107 9.41 -0.96 -7.77
CA PHE A 107 9.94 0.26 -7.14
C PHE A 107 11.00 0.93 -8.00
N ASP A 108 11.95 0.15 -8.54
CA ASP A 108 13.07 0.67 -9.31
C ASP A 108 12.65 1.17 -10.70
N LYS A 109 11.75 0.45 -11.37
CA LYS A 109 11.37 0.72 -12.75
C LYS A 109 10.23 1.73 -12.87
N ASP A 110 9.26 1.66 -11.95
CA ASP A 110 8.04 2.45 -12.05
C ASP A 110 8.05 3.62 -11.06
N LEU A 111 8.14 3.34 -9.74
CA LEU A 111 7.98 4.39 -8.72
C LEU A 111 9.10 5.42 -8.76
N LEU A 112 10.37 4.99 -8.89
CA LEU A 112 11.48 5.92 -9.03
C LEU A 112 11.40 6.72 -10.33
N ALA A 113 11.00 6.10 -11.44
CA ALA A 113 10.83 6.79 -12.71
C ALA A 113 9.75 7.88 -12.62
N TRP A 114 8.62 7.62 -11.96
CA TRP A 114 7.59 8.62 -11.73
C TRP A 114 8.07 9.78 -10.85
N MET A 115 8.88 9.49 -9.85
CA MET A 115 9.50 10.52 -9.00
C MET A 115 10.49 11.37 -9.81
N GLU A 116 11.33 10.75 -10.63
CA GLU A 116 12.30 11.45 -11.50
C GLU A 116 11.60 12.32 -12.55
N ALA A 117 10.45 11.86 -13.05
CA ALA A 117 9.59 12.66 -13.94
C ALA A 117 8.93 13.86 -13.24
N GLY A 118 9.06 13.96 -11.91
CA GLY A 118 8.53 15.08 -11.13
C GLY A 118 7.03 15.04 -10.89
N ASP A 119 6.40 13.84 -10.94
CA ASP A 119 4.97 13.69 -10.63
C ASP A 119 4.70 14.15 -9.18
N PRO A 120 4.00 15.29 -8.97
CA PRO A 120 3.81 15.84 -7.63
C PRO A 120 2.91 14.97 -6.75
N VAL A 121 2.09 14.11 -7.34
CA VAL A 121 1.23 13.17 -6.63
C VAL A 121 2.07 12.12 -5.91
N ILE A 122 3.20 11.74 -6.49
CA ILE A 122 4.09 10.69 -5.95
C ILE A 122 5.28 11.28 -5.21
N THR A 123 5.94 12.28 -5.79
CA THR A 123 7.23 12.82 -5.32
C THR A 123 7.18 13.28 -3.86
N LYS A 124 6.08 13.90 -3.43
CA LYS A 124 5.96 14.41 -2.05
C LYS A 124 5.49 13.35 -1.06
N PRO A 125 4.43 12.56 -1.35
CA PRO A 125 3.89 11.62 -0.36
C PRO A 125 4.62 10.28 -0.31
N LEU A 126 5.24 9.81 -1.40
CA LEU A 126 5.93 8.52 -1.41
C LEU A 126 7.01 8.41 -0.30
N PRO A 127 7.82 9.44 -0.04
CA PRO A 127 8.78 9.42 1.06
C PRO A 127 8.16 9.32 2.47
N LEU A 128 6.86 9.48 2.60
CA LEU A 128 6.15 9.36 3.86
C LEU A 128 5.74 7.91 4.19
N LEU A 129 5.89 7.00 3.24
CA LEU A 129 5.75 5.56 3.49
C LEU A 129 6.99 5.02 4.22
N ASP A 130 6.78 4.03 5.07
CA ASP A 130 7.88 3.32 5.73
C ASP A 130 8.30 2.09 4.93
N VAL A 131 7.32 1.36 4.40
CA VAL A 131 7.54 0.09 3.71
C VAL A 131 6.68 0.01 2.46
N ILE A 132 7.27 -0.48 1.38
CA ILE A 132 6.58 -0.91 0.16
C ILE A 132 6.79 -2.41 -0.03
N VAL A 133 5.69 -3.12 -0.28
CA VAL A 133 5.75 -4.49 -0.81
C VAL A 133 5.46 -4.39 -2.30
N ASP A 134 6.50 -4.57 -3.12
CA ASP A 134 6.45 -4.34 -4.56
C ASP A 134 6.45 -5.62 -5.40
N GLY A 135 6.04 -5.48 -6.64
CA GLY A 135 6.01 -6.54 -7.65
C GLY A 135 4.67 -7.27 -7.75
N GLU A 136 4.32 -7.62 -8.97
CA GLU A 136 3.12 -8.38 -9.26
C GLU A 136 3.15 -9.76 -8.58
N TYR A 137 1.99 -10.19 -8.08
CA TYR A 137 1.84 -11.57 -7.63
C TYR A 137 2.02 -12.54 -8.81
N LYS A 138 2.86 -13.55 -8.61
CA LYS A 138 3.09 -14.63 -9.56
C LYS A 138 2.71 -15.96 -8.97
N GLU A 139 1.71 -16.62 -9.57
CA GLU A 139 1.20 -17.89 -9.05
C GLU A 139 2.25 -18.99 -9.07
N GLU A 140 3.13 -19.01 -10.06
CA GLU A 140 4.26 -19.95 -10.17
C GLU A 140 5.32 -19.78 -9.08
N CYS A 141 5.35 -18.60 -8.43
CA CYS A 141 6.23 -18.26 -7.31
C CYS A 141 5.48 -18.21 -5.98
N ARG A 142 4.24 -18.72 -5.94
CA ARG A 142 3.40 -18.72 -4.73
C ARG A 142 4.07 -19.45 -3.59
N ASN A 143 4.13 -18.78 -2.43
CA ASN A 143 4.66 -19.38 -1.21
C ASN A 143 3.94 -18.83 0.02
N LEU A 144 3.07 -19.63 0.61
CA LEU A 144 2.24 -19.25 1.79
C LEU A 144 3.04 -19.16 3.10
N ARG A 145 4.32 -19.51 3.11
CA ARG A 145 5.19 -19.40 4.29
C ARG A 145 5.87 -18.03 4.37
N LEU A 146 5.80 -17.24 3.30
CA LEU A 146 6.40 -15.92 3.29
C LEU A 146 5.60 -14.96 4.18
N PRO A 147 6.27 -14.21 5.06
CA PRO A 147 5.58 -13.19 5.83
C PRO A 147 5.15 -12.04 4.91
N PHE A 148 3.91 -11.59 5.06
CA PHE A 148 3.36 -10.36 4.46
C PHE A 148 3.46 -10.23 2.93
N ARG A 149 3.66 -11.32 2.18
CA ARG A 149 3.66 -11.33 0.71
C ARG A 149 3.22 -12.69 0.18
N GLY A 150 2.70 -12.74 -1.04
CA GLY A 150 2.10 -13.96 -1.62
C GLY A 150 3.02 -14.79 -2.49
N SER A 151 4.06 -14.20 -3.08
CA SER A 151 4.98 -14.86 -4.01
C SER A 151 6.43 -14.43 -3.79
N GLU A 152 7.36 -15.32 -4.10
CA GLU A 152 8.79 -15.14 -3.81
C GLU A 152 9.45 -13.97 -4.54
N ASN A 153 8.92 -13.60 -5.70
CA ASN A 153 9.40 -12.47 -6.49
C ASN A 153 9.06 -11.10 -5.89
N GLN A 154 8.06 -11.03 -5.00
CA GLN A 154 7.70 -9.79 -4.33
C GLN A 154 8.76 -9.43 -3.28
N ARG A 155 9.03 -8.12 -3.13
CA ARG A 155 10.04 -7.62 -2.19
C ARG A 155 9.38 -6.77 -1.10
N ILE A 156 9.88 -6.85 0.11
CA ILE A 156 9.51 -5.95 1.21
C ILE A 156 10.65 -4.94 1.34
N LEU A 157 10.39 -3.69 0.98
CA LEU A 157 11.41 -2.64 0.84
C LEU A 157 11.30 -1.61 1.95
N ASP A 158 12.45 -1.23 2.51
CA ASP A 158 12.61 -0.05 3.36
C ASP A 158 12.59 1.20 2.49
N VAL A 159 11.54 2.01 2.58
CA VAL A 159 11.36 3.17 1.70
C VAL A 159 12.40 4.25 1.94
N PRO A 160 12.68 4.71 3.18
CA PRO A 160 13.73 5.67 3.44
C PRO A 160 15.09 5.28 2.87
N LEU A 161 15.52 4.04 3.11
CA LEU A 161 16.80 3.54 2.59
C LEU A 161 16.77 3.41 1.06
N SER A 162 15.69 2.90 0.50
CA SER A 162 15.55 2.73 -0.95
C SER A 162 15.60 4.05 -1.70
N LEU A 163 14.99 5.10 -1.15
CA LEU A 163 15.05 6.44 -1.75
C LEU A 163 16.45 7.04 -1.66
N LYS A 164 17.14 6.83 -0.54
CA LYS A 164 18.52 7.31 -0.35
C LYS A 164 19.48 6.65 -1.35
N GLU A 165 19.39 5.34 -1.51
CA GLU A 165 20.25 4.55 -2.39
C GLU A 165 19.78 4.53 -3.85
N LYS A 166 18.60 5.10 -4.15
CA LYS A 166 17.95 5.12 -5.48
C LYS A 166 17.79 3.72 -6.09
N CYS A 167 17.51 2.75 -5.25
CA CYS A 167 17.18 1.37 -5.65
C CYS A 167 16.44 0.66 -4.50
N GLY A 168 15.69 -0.38 -4.82
CA GLY A 168 14.94 -1.14 -3.82
C GLY A 168 15.83 -1.85 -2.81
N ILE A 169 15.82 -1.41 -1.55
CA ILE A 169 16.56 -2.02 -0.44
C ILE A 169 15.62 -2.87 0.40
N ILE A 170 15.94 -4.14 0.54
CA ILE A 170 15.14 -5.09 1.33
C ILE A 170 15.12 -4.67 2.80
N LEU A 171 13.93 -4.63 3.38
CA LEU A 171 13.75 -4.41 4.81
C LEU A 171 14.31 -5.62 5.57
N HIS A 172 15.32 -5.40 6.37
CA HIS A 172 15.83 -6.39 7.30
C HIS A 172 15.07 -6.27 8.64
N ALA A 173 14.51 -7.39 9.07
CA ALA A 173 13.83 -7.49 10.36
C ALA A 173 14.81 -7.41 11.52
#